data_859f3f84d382bfb31ea0dd41fc8a0207
#
_entry.id   859f3f84d382bfb31ea0dd41fc8a0207
#
_cell.length_a   1.000
_cell.length_b   1.000
_cell.length_c   1.000
_cell.angle_alpha   90.00
_cell.angle_beta   90.00
_cell.angle_gamma   90.00
#
_symmetry.space_group_name_H-M   'P 1'
#
loop_
_entity.id
_entity.type
_entity.pdbx_description
1 polymer ?
#
loop_
_entity_poly.entity_id
_entity_poly.type
_entity_poly.pdbx_seq_one_letter_code
_entity_poly.pdbx_strand_id
1 'polypeptide(L)'
;MSYSNSIESEMKKFDKSLSEKDKRRYAAIEAQKLGWGGISYVMQLLGCSRNTIIKGIEDLEKMDSETLNNSRVRKKGGGRKSILSTHIGIDAAFLEVLKNHTAGDPMNELIKWTNLTHKEIASGLRVAGFTICLPSVAKLLKKHGYVKRKAQKKQTIGINKNRDAQFKNIARLHAEYREASNPVISFDPKKKEVLGNLYRPGTLYTKEPVTTFDHDFWSLGHGKVMTHGIYDCQLNRGYITLGNSKDTSEFACESLKNWWNNHGKATYPNANSILAKCDGGGSNNANHYIFKEDLQKLVNEIGIEIRIAHYPPYTSKYNPIEHRLFPHITRAGQGVIFTSLELVKALVEKTQTKTGLSVAVNILNKVYQTGRKVANNFKNTMQIVFDEYLPKWNYRAVPQPE
;
A
#
# COMPACT_ATOMS: atom_id res chain seq x y z
N MET A 1 54.20 13.00 39.96
CA MET A 1 54.55 12.63 38.55
C MET A 1 53.63 13.39 37.64
N SER A 2 54.13 14.04 36.58
CA SER A 2 53.35 14.75 35.57
C SER A 2 53.72 14.19 34.19
N TYR A 3 52.81 14.20 33.27
CA TYR A 3 53.08 13.83 31.86
C TYR A 3 53.81 14.99 31.16
N SER A 4 54.46 14.70 30.05
CA SER A 4 55.05 15.74 29.20
C SER A 4 53.96 16.59 28.54
N ASN A 5 54.27 17.82 28.19
CA ASN A 5 53.32 18.75 27.54
C ASN A 5 52.73 18.16 26.23
N SER A 6 53.49 17.36 25.48
CA SER A 6 53.00 16.69 24.29
C SER A 6 51.90 15.69 24.64
N ILE A 7 52.14 14.82 25.64
CA ILE A 7 51.18 13.81 26.09
C ILE A 7 49.94 14.48 26.66
N GLU A 8 50.06 15.54 27.43
CA GLU A 8 48.94 16.28 27.98
C GLU A 8 48.07 16.89 26.88
N SER A 9 48.68 17.39 25.81
CA SER A 9 47.94 17.89 24.64
C SER A 9 47.12 16.78 23.95
N GLU A 10 47.71 15.59 23.78
CA GLU A 10 47.06 14.44 23.20
C GLU A 10 45.91 13.92 24.11
N MET A 11 46.12 13.85 25.39
CA MET A 11 45.11 13.49 26.38
C MET A 11 43.87 14.42 26.32
N LYS A 12 44.12 15.72 26.23
CA LYS A 12 43.02 16.71 26.07
C LYS A 12 42.25 16.54 24.75
N LYS A 13 42.97 16.24 23.65
CA LYS A 13 42.33 15.93 22.36
C LYS A 13 41.47 14.67 22.42
N PHE A 14 42.02 13.61 23.02
CA PHE A 14 41.35 12.34 23.19
C PHE A 14 40.09 12.48 24.07
N ASP A 15 40.22 13.16 25.23
CA ASP A 15 39.09 13.42 26.11
C ASP A 15 37.92 14.08 25.38
N LYS A 16 38.20 15.07 24.53
CA LYS A 16 37.16 15.77 23.75
C LYS A 16 36.41 14.86 22.81
N SER A 17 36.99 13.77 22.34
CA SER A 17 36.37 12.80 21.45
C SER A 17 35.48 11.78 22.17
N LEU A 18 35.59 11.63 23.46
CA LEU A 18 34.91 10.64 24.26
C LEU A 18 33.48 11.03 24.65
N SER A 19 32.60 10.04 24.86
CA SER A 19 31.29 10.24 25.48
C SER A 19 31.41 10.65 26.95
N GLU A 20 30.37 11.26 27.55
CA GLU A 20 30.37 11.67 28.99
C GLU A 20 30.72 10.47 29.91
N LYS A 21 30.28 9.26 29.59
CA LYS A 21 30.59 8.05 30.32
C LYS A 21 32.05 7.65 30.18
N ASP A 22 32.60 7.72 28.99
CA ASP A 22 33.96 7.29 28.70
C ASP A 22 34.97 8.31 29.15
N LYS A 23 34.69 9.62 29.09
CA LYS A 23 35.50 10.70 29.73
C LYS A 23 35.71 10.43 31.20
N ARG A 24 34.65 10.10 31.92
CA ARG A 24 34.68 9.84 33.34
C ARG A 24 35.56 8.62 33.67
N ARG A 25 35.45 7.53 32.86
CA ARG A 25 36.26 6.33 33.00
C ARG A 25 37.74 6.57 32.64
N TYR A 26 37.95 7.31 31.55
CA TYR A 26 39.30 7.68 31.11
C TYR A 26 40.02 8.51 32.18
N ALA A 27 39.37 9.56 32.70
CA ALA A 27 39.93 10.36 33.79
C ALA A 27 40.23 9.52 35.05
N ALA A 28 39.39 8.53 35.37
CA ALA A 28 39.59 7.64 36.49
C ALA A 28 40.84 6.73 36.31
N ILE A 29 40.97 6.13 35.08
CA ILE A 29 42.16 5.29 34.78
C ILE A 29 43.45 6.09 34.87
N GLU A 30 43.48 7.29 34.28
CA GLU A 30 44.67 8.13 34.33
C GLU A 30 44.99 8.60 35.74
N ALA A 31 43.99 8.93 36.58
CA ALA A 31 44.19 9.27 37.96
C ALA A 31 44.76 8.08 38.82
N GLN A 32 44.27 6.88 38.58
CA GLN A 32 44.76 5.65 39.26
C GLN A 32 46.18 5.34 38.87
N LYS A 33 46.57 5.47 37.58
CA LYS A 33 47.95 5.26 37.11
C LYS A 33 48.97 6.15 37.84
N LEU A 34 48.61 7.37 38.14
CA LEU A 34 49.51 8.35 38.79
C LEU A 34 49.60 8.16 40.32
N GLY A 35 48.66 7.41 40.90
CA GLY A 35 48.61 7.17 42.34
C GLY A 35 48.39 8.44 43.19
N TRP A 36 49.24 8.64 44.20
CA TRP A 36 49.06 9.77 45.11
C TRP A 36 49.19 11.12 44.38
N GLY A 37 48.17 11.98 44.53
CA GLY A 37 48.07 13.24 43.81
C GLY A 37 47.46 13.18 42.41
N GLY A 38 47.26 11.97 41.82
CA GLY A 38 46.78 11.75 40.47
C GLY A 38 45.40 12.34 40.22
N ILE A 39 44.49 12.26 41.19
CA ILE A 39 43.14 12.87 41.09
C ILE A 39 43.24 14.39 40.90
N SER A 40 44.05 15.06 41.70
CA SER A 40 44.21 16.52 41.62
C SER A 40 44.85 16.95 40.30
N TYR A 41 45.83 16.21 39.81
CA TYR A 41 46.47 16.47 38.54
C TYR A 41 45.53 16.27 37.35
N VAL A 42 44.84 15.16 37.27
CA VAL A 42 43.91 14.85 36.15
C VAL A 42 42.72 15.79 36.15
N MET A 43 42.25 16.19 37.35
CA MET A 43 41.18 17.19 37.49
C MET A 43 41.60 18.51 36.84
N GLN A 44 42.81 18.99 37.08
CA GLN A 44 43.33 20.24 36.47
C GLN A 44 43.57 20.06 34.97
N LEU A 45 44.13 18.93 34.56
CA LEU A 45 44.49 18.65 33.18
C LEU A 45 43.26 18.58 32.27
N LEU A 46 42.23 17.83 32.66
CA LEU A 46 41.02 17.56 31.84
C LEU A 46 39.86 18.50 32.17
N GLY A 47 39.98 19.38 33.18
CA GLY A 47 38.94 20.35 33.56
C GLY A 47 37.68 19.68 34.13
N CYS A 48 37.80 18.50 34.76
CA CYS A 48 36.70 17.79 35.36
C CYS A 48 36.66 17.92 36.90
N SER A 49 35.50 17.63 37.51
CA SER A 49 35.39 17.68 38.97
C SER A 49 35.98 16.43 39.64
N ARG A 50 36.46 16.57 40.89
CA ARG A 50 36.89 15.47 41.73
C ARG A 50 35.84 14.33 41.80
N ASN A 51 34.57 14.70 41.96
CA ASN A 51 33.46 13.75 42.01
C ASN A 51 33.28 12.99 40.72
N THR A 52 33.62 13.59 39.58
CA THR A 52 33.59 12.91 38.27
C THR A 52 34.59 11.77 38.22
N ILE A 53 35.81 12.01 38.72
CA ILE A 53 36.88 11.00 38.76
C ILE A 53 36.54 9.87 39.75
N ILE A 54 36.08 10.21 40.96
CA ILE A 54 35.68 9.25 41.99
C ILE A 54 34.55 8.34 41.46
N LYS A 55 33.52 8.90 40.83
CA LYS A 55 32.45 8.12 40.19
C LYS A 55 32.97 7.27 39.05
N GLY A 56 33.99 7.74 38.33
CA GLY A 56 34.67 6.95 37.30
C GLY A 56 35.35 5.72 37.86
N ILE A 57 36.03 5.82 39.01
CA ILE A 57 36.66 4.69 39.72
C ILE A 57 35.59 3.70 40.16
N GLU A 58 34.54 4.16 40.81
CA GLU A 58 33.42 3.30 41.20
C GLU A 58 32.73 2.60 40.00
N ASP A 59 32.60 3.31 38.85
CA ASP A 59 32.05 2.72 37.64
C ASP A 59 32.98 1.63 37.04
N LEU A 60 34.30 1.77 37.17
CA LEU A 60 35.30 0.77 36.74
C LEU A 60 35.29 -0.47 37.64
N GLU A 61 35.21 -0.30 38.96
CA GLU A 61 35.13 -1.38 39.93
C GLU A 61 33.89 -2.25 39.77
N LYS A 62 32.76 -1.63 39.34
CA LYS A 62 31.46 -2.28 39.12
C LYS A 62 31.26 -2.74 37.66
N MET A 63 32.30 -2.72 36.85
CA MET A 63 32.20 -3.03 35.43
C MET A 63 32.20 -4.54 35.20
N ASP A 64 31.02 -5.05 34.78
CA ASP A 64 30.80 -6.41 34.36
C ASP A 64 30.71 -6.55 32.83
N SER A 65 30.63 -7.78 32.31
CA SER A 65 30.52 -8.06 30.88
C SER A 65 29.24 -7.50 30.23
N GLU A 66 28.18 -7.31 31.02
CA GLU A 66 26.90 -6.75 30.56
C GLU A 66 27.01 -5.24 30.40
N THR A 67 27.76 -4.56 31.25
CA THR A 67 28.06 -3.13 31.22
C THR A 67 28.99 -2.76 30.05
N LEU A 68 29.87 -3.64 29.62
CA LEU A 68 30.75 -3.44 28.45
C LEU A 68 29.97 -3.37 27.13
N ASN A 69 28.95 -4.22 26.98
CA ASN A 69 28.13 -4.29 25.77
C ASN A 69 27.04 -3.22 25.70
N ASN A 70 26.85 -2.41 26.74
CA ASN A 70 25.79 -1.42 26.81
C ASN A 70 26.26 -0.06 26.26
N SER A 71 25.86 0.27 25.05
CA SER A 71 26.15 1.55 24.36
C SER A 71 25.53 2.79 25.03
N ARG A 72 24.69 2.63 26.06
CA ARG A 72 24.02 3.74 26.73
C ARG A 72 25.02 4.57 27.56
N VAL A 73 25.01 5.89 27.32
CA VAL A 73 25.86 6.84 28.08
C VAL A 73 25.34 7.06 29.51
N ARG A 74 24.01 7.03 29.71
CA ARG A 74 23.36 7.29 31.01
C ARG A 74 22.65 6.06 31.55
N LYS A 75 22.65 5.89 32.88
CA LYS A 75 21.85 4.85 33.56
C LYS A 75 20.37 4.96 33.22
N LYS A 76 19.65 3.84 33.25
CA LYS A 76 18.20 3.81 33.02
C LYS A 76 17.50 4.77 34.01
N GLY A 77 16.68 5.70 33.48
CA GLY A 77 16.03 6.74 34.31
C GLY A 77 16.84 8.04 34.49
N GLY A 78 18.10 8.12 34.05
CA GLY A 78 18.96 9.32 34.17
C GLY A 78 18.69 10.41 33.13
N GLY A 79 17.61 10.30 32.33
CA GLY A 79 17.19 11.33 31.38
C GLY A 79 16.19 12.32 31.95
N ARG A 80 15.83 13.33 31.13
CA ARG A 80 14.76 14.29 31.47
C ARG A 80 13.44 13.51 31.70
N LYS A 81 12.80 13.74 32.85
CA LYS A 81 11.49 13.14 33.16
C LYS A 81 10.46 13.57 32.12
N SER A 82 9.55 12.65 31.79
CA SER A 82 8.47 12.94 30.84
C SER A 82 7.53 14.01 31.41
N ILE A 83 7.08 14.96 30.59
CA ILE A 83 6.07 15.94 30.98
C ILE A 83 4.80 15.26 31.50
N LEU A 84 4.47 14.07 30.98
CA LEU A 84 3.31 13.28 31.42
C LEU A 84 3.47 12.69 32.82
N SER A 85 4.71 12.57 33.31
CA SER A 85 4.99 12.11 34.69
C SER A 85 5.22 13.25 35.69
N THR A 86 5.40 14.49 35.21
CA THR A 86 5.69 15.64 36.05
C THR A 86 4.52 16.59 36.22
N HIS A 87 3.56 16.59 35.29
CA HIS A 87 2.38 17.45 35.35
C HIS A 87 1.16 16.68 35.83
N ILE A 88 0.88 16.79 37.13
CA ILE A 88 -0.32 16.23 37.75
C ILE A 88 -1.54 16.89 37.10
N GLY A 89 -2.56 16.08 36.75
CA GLY A 89 -3.80 16.58 36.14
C GLY A 89 -3.81 16.68 34.61
N ILE A 90 -2.69 16.50 33.93
CA ILE A 90 -2.65 16.57 32.45
C ILE A 90 -3.53 15.52 31.76
N ASP A 91 -3.68 14.34 32.35
CA ASP A 91 -4.56 13.29 31.83
C ASP A 91 -6.03 13.70 31.94
N ALA A 92 -6.44 14.27 33.06
CA ALA A 92 -7.80 14.77 33.26
C ALA A 92 -8.13 15.91 32.29
N ALA A 93 -7.22 16.88 32.15
CA ALA A 93 -7.35 17.98 31.20
C ALA A 93 -7.43 17.47 29.76
N PHE A 94 -6.63 16.46 29.39
CA PHE A 94 -6.67 15.84 28.08
C PHE A 94 -8.03 15.18 27.80
N LEU A 95 -8.57 14.42 28.76
CA LEU A 95 -9.88 13.79 28.62
C LEU A 95 -11.02 14.82 28.53
N GLU A 96 -10.92 15.93 29.26
CA GLU A 96 -11.92 17.02 29.20
C GLU A 96 -11.84 17.75 27.83
N VAL A 97 -10.65 18.03 27.30
CA VAL A 97 -10.48 18.57 25.95
C VAL A 97 -11.10 17.64 24.90
N LEU A 98 -10.96 16.32 25.07
CA LEU A 98 -11.56 15.38 24.13
C LEU A 98 -13.08 15.26 24.30
N LYS A 99 -13.63 15.41 25.51
CA LYS A 99 -15.03 15.13 25.85
C LYS A 99 -16.02 15.83 24.91
N ASN A 100 -15.79 17.10 24.62
CA ASN A 100 -16.64 17.91 23.74
C ASN A 100 -16.42 17.64 22.24
N HIS A 101 -15.40 16.85 21.88
CA HIS A 101 -15.00 16.54 20.52
C HIS A 101 -14.89 15.03 20.27
N THR A 102 -15.41 14.22 21.17
CA THR A 102 -15.43 12.77 21.06
C THR A 102 -16.87 12.33 20.76
N ALA A 103 -17.05 11.71 19.61
CA ALA A 103 -18.28 11.01 19.29
C ALA A 103 -18.19 9.54 19.74
N GLY A 104 -19.30 8.97 20.07
CA GLY A 104 -19.44 7.55 20.41
C GLY A 104 -20.58 6.93 19.63
N ASP A 105 -20.56 5.60 19.49
CA ASP A 105 -21.69 4.85 18.96
C ASP A 105 -22.80 4.80 20.02
N PRO A 106 -24.01 5.33 19.75
CA PRO A 106 -25.11 5.31 20.73
C PRO A 106 -25.52 3.90 21.15
N MET A 107 -25.21 2.89 20.33
CA MET A 107 -25.54 1.48 20.58
C MET A 107 -24.35 0.69 21.15
N ASN A 108 -23.15 1.27 21.19
CA ASN A 108 -21.95 0.62 21.71
C ASN A 108 -21.00 1.64 22.37
N GLU A 109 -21.11 1.79 23.68
CA GLU A 109 -20.34 2.74 24.49
C GLU A 109 -18.81 2.52 24.43
N LEU A 110 -18.34 1.35 24.01
CA LEU A 110 -16.93 1.03 23.87
C LEU A 110 -16.31 1.68 22.62
N ILE A 111 -17.14 2.09 21.65
CA ILE A 111 -16.67 2.73 20.41
C ILE A 111 -16.68 4.25 20.60
N LYS A 112 -15.48 4.83 20.72
CA LYS A 112 -15.26 6.27 20.80
C LYS A 112 -14.28 6.72 19.76
N TRP A 113 -14.52 7.88 19.13
CA TRP A 113 -13.59 8.48 18.16
C TRP A 113 -13.56 10.00 18.31
N THR A 114 -12.43 10.58 17.94
CA THR A 114 -12.26 12.03 17.82
C THR A 114 -11.58 12.35 16.49
N ASN A 115 -11.96 13.46 15.88
CA ASN A 115 -11.34 14.00 14.66
C ASN A 115 -10.36 15.13 14.94
N LEU A 116 -10.16 15.51 16.20
CA LEU A 116 -9.20 16.54 16.58
C LEU A 116 -7.79 16.19 16.09
N THR A 117 -7.13 17.16 15.50
CA THR A 117 -5.71 17.08 15.16
C THR A 117 -4.85 17.25 16.42
N HIS A 118 -3.59 16.78 16.35
CA HIS A 118 -2.63 17.00 17.46
C HIS A 118 -2.47 18.48 17.81
N LYS A 119 -2.59 19.40 16.82
CA LYS A 119 -2.48 20.86 17.04
C LYS A 119 -3.68 21.37 17.85
N GLU A 120 -4.89 20.95 17.50
CA GLU A 120 -6.11 21.34 18.21
C GLU A 120 -6.12 20.82 19.64
N ILE A 121 -5.70 19.56 19.86
CA ILE A 121 -5.56 19.02 21.23
C ILE A 121 -4.50 19.80 22.02
N ALA A 122 -3.35 20.11 21.43
CA ALA A 122 -2.32 20.92 22.09
C ALA A 122 -2.83 22.33 22.42
N SER A 123 -3.63 22.94 21.56
CA SER A 123 -4.28 24.23 21.79
C SER A 123 -5.27 24.18 22.95
N GLY A 124 -6.14 23.17 22.96
CA GLY A 124 -7.08 22.95 24.07
C GLY A 124 -6.38 22.71 25.41
N LEU A 125 -5.31 21.94 25.42
CA LEU A 125 -4.50 21.74 26.62
C LEU A 125 -3.78 23.01 27.08
N ARG A 126 -3.37 23.89 26.13
CA ARG A 126 -2.81 25.19 26.48
C ARG A 126 -3.82 26.09 27.20
N VAL A 127 -5.06 26.11 26.74
CA VAL A 127 -6.16 26.81 27.40
C VAL A 127 -6.41 26.23 28.81
N ALA A 128 -6.24 24.92 29.00
CA ALA A 128 -6.31 24.28 30.29
C ALA A 128 -5.04 24.43 31.17
N GLY A 129 -4.08 25.26 30.76
CA GLY A 129 -2.85 25.55 31.51
C GLY A 129 -1.66 24.62 31.23
N PHE A 130 -1.76 23.70 30.26
CA PHE A 130 -0.69 22.75 29.96
C PHE A 130 -0.06 23.01 28.60
N THR A 131 1.16 23.56 28.58
CA THR A 131 1.92 23.73 27.32
C THR A 131 2.72 22.46 27.00
N ILE A 132 2.30 21.74 25.96
CA ILE A 132 2.97 20.50 25.54
C ILE A 132 3.26 20.49 24.04
N CYS A 133 4.29 19.72 23.64
CA CYS A 133 4.64 19.53 22.24
C CYS A 133 3.77 18.43 21.58
N LEU A 134 3.65 18.47 20.25
CA LEU A 134 2.85 17.51 19.48
C LEU A 134 3.24 16.03 19.72
N PRO A 135 4.54 15.67 19.88
CA PRO A 135 4.90 14.30 20.25
C PRO A 135 4.34 13.85 21.61
N SER A 136 4.17 14.77 22.57
CA SER A 136 3.54 14.47 23.87
C SER A 136 2.04 14.25 23.74
N VAL A 137 1.36 14.99 22.86
CA VAL A 137 -0.06 14.73 22.50
C VAL A 137 -0.22 13.32 21.93
N ALA A 138 0.66 12.91 21.02
CA ALA A 138 0.64 11.55 20.45
C ALA A 138 0.80 10.46 21.52
N LYS A 139 1.64 10.71 22.54
CA LYS A 139 1.80 9.80 23.70
C LYS A 139 0.54 9.75 24.56
N LEU A 140 -0.13 10.88 24.80
CA LEU A 140 -1.41 10.92 25.51
C LEU A 140 -2.49 10.15 24.78
N LEU A 141 -2.67 10.39 23.48
CA LEU A 141 -3.61 9.64 22.65
C LEU A 141 -3.37 8.13 22.76
N LYS A 142 -2.11 7.71 22.62
CA LYS A 142 -1.74 6.29 22.74
C LYS A 142 -1.99 5.75 24.15
N LYS A 143 -1.69 6.51 25.20
CA LYS A 143 -1.92 6.13 26.60
C LYS A 143 -3.40 5.87 26.86
N HIS A 144 -4.29 6.68 26.29
CA HIS A 144 -5.75 6.54 26.40
C HIS A 144 -6.40 5.69 25.29
N GLY A 145 -5.61 4.89 24.56
CA GLY A 145 -6.13 3.92 23.60
C GLY A 145 -6.55 4.51 22.24
N TYR A 146 -6.39 5.81 22.03
CA TYR A 146 -6.67 6.43 20.73
C TYR A 146 -5.53 6.19 19.75
N VAL A 147 -5.82 5.45 18.69
CA VAL A 147 -4.88 5.16 17.61
C VAL A 147 -5.53 5.54 16.29
N LYS A 148 -4.78 6.25 15.44
CA LYS A 148 -5.25 6.61 14.10
C LYS A 148 -5.56 5.33 13.31
N ARG A 149 -6.83 5.16 12.93
CA ARG A 149 -7.31 3.97 12.20
C ARG A 149 -8.02 4.41 10.93
N LYS A 150 -7.92 3.58 9.92
CA LYS A 150 -8.74 3.67 8.70
C LYS A 150 -9.69 2.47 8.70
N ALA A 151 -10.96 2.71 8.34
CA ALA A 151 -11.92 1.62 8.17
C ALA A 151 -11.39 0.58 7.17
N GLN A 152 -11.44 -0.68 7.55
CA GLN A 152 -10.92 -1.78 6.76
C GLN A 152 -12.08 -2.59 6.21
N LYS A 153 -12.12 -2.76 4.90
CA LYS A 153 -13.10 -3.63 4.21
C LYS A 153 -12.72 -5.11 4.41
N LYS A 154 -12.87 -5.64 5.62
CA LYS A 154 -12.51 -7.03 5.97
C LYS A 154 -13.71 -7.98 6.06
N GLN A 155 -14.89 -7.46 6.40
CA GLN A 155 -16.08 -8.29 6.54
C GLN A 155 -16.59 -8.68 5.15
N THR A 156 -16.76 -9.96 4.92
CA THR A 156 -17.33 -10.50 3.66
C THR A 156 -18.83 -10.69 3.86
N ILE A 157 -19.61 -10.14 2.93
CA ILE A 157 -21.07 -10.31 2.93
C ILE A 157 -21.40 -11.71 2.43
N GLY A 158 -22.14 -12.49 3.21
CA GLY A 158 -22.55 -13.85 2.87
C GLY A 158 -21.48 -14.93 3.10
N ILE A 159 -21.95 -16.15 3.35
CA ILE A 159 -21.12 -17.33 3.50
C ILE A 159 -21.25 -18.15 2.22
N ASN A 160 -20.15 -18.38 1.51
CA ASN A 160 -20.09 -19.30 0.39
C ASN A 160 -19.27 -20.52 0.81
N LYS A 161 -19.93 -21.68 0.90
CA LYS A 161 -19.31 -22.95 1.34
C LYS A 161 -18.12 -23.37 0.46
N ASN A 162 -18.15 -23.01 -0.83
CA ASN A 162 -17.14 -23.39 -1.81
C ASN A 162 -16.03 -22.35 -1.99
N ARG A 163 -16.00 -21.29 -1.17
CA ARG A 163 -15.04 -20.19 -1.31
C ARG A 163 -13.60 -20.64 -1.23
N ASP A 164 -13.23 -21.35 -0.17
CA ASP A 164 -11.85 -21.80 0.04
C ASP A 164 -11.45 -22.87 -1.00
N ALA A 165 -12.40 -23.74 -1.37
CA ALA A 165 -12.22 -24.72 -2.43
C ALA A 165 -11.88 -24.06 -3.77
N GLN A 166 -12.58 -22.97 -4.13
CA GLN A 166 -12.30 -22.22 -5.36
C GLN A 166 -10.95 -21.52 -5.32
N PHE A 167 -10.55 -20.93 -4.18
CA PHE A 167 -9.20 -20.34 -4.07
C PHE A 167 -8.09 -21.38 -4.24
N LYS A 168 -8.25 -22.57 -3.67
CA LYS A 168 -7.31 -23.68 -3.86
C LYS A 168 -7.26 -24.11 -5.32
N ASN A 169 -8.41 -24.19 -5.99
CA ASN A 169 -8.49 -24.52 -7.42
C ASN A 169 -7.78 -23.46 -8.28
N ILE A 170 -8.04 -22.17 -8.04
CA ILE A 170 -7.35 -21.08 -8.74
C ILE A 170 -5.83 -21.15 -8.54
N ALA A 171 -5.37 -21.46 -7.33
CA ALA A 171 -3.95 -21.62 -7.04
C ALA A 171 -3.33 -22.82 -7.76
N ARG A 172 -4.02 -23.98 -7.80
CA ARG A 172 -3.63 -25.17 -8.55
C ARG A 172 -3.52 -24.87 -10.05
N LEU A 173 -4.57 -24.31 -10.64
CA LEU A 173 -4.58 -23.93 -12.06
C LEU A 173 -3.46 -22.95 -12.40
N HIS A 174 -3.19 -21.99 -11.52
CA HIS A 174 -2.10 -21.04 -11.71
C HIS A 174 -0.74 -21.75 -11.78
N ALA A 175 -0.49 -22.72 -10.88
CA ALA A 175 0.75 -23.49 -10.88
C ALA A 175 0.88 -24.34 -12.15
N GLU A 176 -0.16 -25.07 -12.53
CA GLU A 176 -0.19 -25.91 -13.73
C GLU A 176 0.10 -25.13 -15.03
N TYR A 177 -0.55 -24.00 -15.20
CA TYR A 177 -0.36 -23.15 -16.38
C TYR A 177 1.04 -22.54 -16.44
N ARG A 178 1.58 -22.17 -15.27
CA ARG A 178 2.95 -21.65 -15.16
C ARG A 178 3.99 -22.72 -15.52
N GLU A 179 3.83 -23.93 -15.01
CA GLU A 179 4.71 -25.07 -15.32
C GLU A 179 4.66 -25.43 -16.80
N ALA A 180 3.47 -25.37 -17.42
CA ALA A 180 3.27 -25.59 -18.85
C ALA A 180 3.71 -24.40 -19.73
N SER A 181 4.26 -23.34 -19.15
CA SER A 181 4.64 -22.10 -19.86
C SER A 181 3.46 -21.43 -20.59
N ASN A 182 2.24 -21.68 -20.16
CA ASN A 182 1.04 -21.05 -20.64
C ASN A 182 0.77 -19.73 -19.92
N PRO A 183 0.22 -18.70 -20.57
CA PRO A 183 -0.06 -17.41 -19.93
C PRO A 183 -1.11 -17.54 -18.83
N VAL A 184 -0.87 -16.83 -17.73
CA VAL A 184 -1.79 -16.66 -16.61
C VAL A 184 -2.09 -15.17 -16.45
N ILE A 185 -3.30 -14.79 -16.84
CA ILE A 185 -3.73 -13.39 -16.77
C ILE A 185 -4.84 -13.18 -15.73
N SER A 186 -4.91 -11.98 -15.22
CA SER A 186 -6.03 -11.47 -14.45
C SER A 186 -6.65 -10.33 -15.25
N PHE A 187 -7.95 -10.37 -15.50
CA PHE A 187 -8.60 -9.33 -16.29
C PHE A 187 -9.91 -8.87 -15.63
N ASP A 188 -10.20 -7.58 -15.76
CA ASP A 188 -11.38 -6.98 -15.17
C ASP A 188 -11.64 -5.57 -15.71
N PRO A 189 -12.89 -5.07 -15.72
CA PRO A 189 -13.17 -3.69 -15.99
C PRO A 189 -12.83 -2.81 -14.77
N LYS A 190 -12.17 -1.67 -15.00
CA LYS A 190 -11.97 -0.64 -13.99
C LYS A 190 -13.21 0.26 -13.92
N LYS A 191 -13.47 0.83 -12.73
CA LYS A 191 -14.52 1.85 -12.56
C LYS A 191 -14.43 2.91 -13.65
N LYS A 192 -15.58 3.21 -14.27
CA LYS A 192 -15.72 4.22 -15.33
C LYS A 192 -15.29 5.59 -14.85
N GLU A 193 -14.60 6.30 -15.74
CA GLU A 193 -14.17 7.67 -15.52
C GLU A 193 -14.95 8.60 -16.43
N VAL A 194 -15.13 9.86 -16.03
CA VAL A 194 -15.83 10.86 -16.84
C VAL A 194 -14.78 11.80 -17.43
N LEU A 195 -14.96 12.15 -18.72
CA LEU A 195 -14.20 13.19 -19.40
C LEU A 195 -14.91 14.54 -19.18
N GLY A 196 -14.14 15.54 -18.79
CA GLY A 196 -14.67 16.89 -18.55
C GLY A 196 -13.88 17.63 -17.50
N ASN A 197 -14.23 18.88 -17.27
CA ASN A 197 -13.60 19.73 -16.26
C ASN A 197 -14.08 19.40 -14.85
N LEU A 198 -13.88 18.14 -14.43
CA LEU A 198 -14.32 17.59 -13.15
C LEU A 198 -13.12 17.38 -12.22
N TYR A 199 -13.35 17.60 -10.92
CA TYR A 199 -12.33 17.44 -9.91
C TYR A 199 -11.88 15.98 -9.76
N ARG A 200 -10.57 15.80 -9.68
CA ARG A 200 -9.95 14.50 -9.35
C ARG A 200 -9.03 14.66 -8.15
N PRO A 201 -9.20 13.81 -7.11
CA PRO A 201 -8.33 13.87 -5.93
C PRO A 201 -6.85 13.71 -6.30
N GLY A 202 -6.01 14.56 -5.71
CA GLY A 202 -4.58 14.54 -5.90
C GLY A 202 -3.99 15.95 -5.95
N THR A 203 -2.65 16.01 -5.90
CA THR A 203 -1.89 17.27 -5.99
C THR A 203 -0.84 17.15 -7.07
N LEU A 204 -0.69 18.20 -7.85
CA LEU A 204 0.31 18.35 -8.91
C LEU A 204 1.10 19.63 -8.69
N TYR A 205 2.34 19.64 -9.18
CA TYR A 205 3.09 20.89 -9.35
C TYR A 205 2.73 21.49 -10.71
N THR A 206 2.09 22.66 -10.71
CA THR A 206 1.68 23.38 -11.92
C THR A 206 2.23 24.80 -11.86
N LYS A 207 2.44 25.40 -13.03
CA LYS A 207 2.87 26.82 -13.13
C LYS A 207 1.71 27.75 -12.85
N GLU A 208 0.52 27.39 -13.35
CA GLU A 208 -0.71 28.14 -13.21
C GLU A 208 -1.72 27.38 -12.36
N PRO A 209 -2.62 28.06 -11.65
CA PRO A 209 -3.72 27.42 -10.93
C PRO A 209 -4.61 26.61 -11.89
N VAL A 210 -4.97 25.39 -11.49
CA VAL A 210 -5.91 24.55 -12.22
C VAL A 210 -7.26 24.65 -11.51
N THR A 211 -8.29 25.08 -12.24
CA THR A 211 -9.65 25.20 -11.72
C THR A 211 -10.58 24.18 -12.35
N THR A 212 -11.51 23.67 -11.56
CA THR A 212 -12.57 22.77 -11.99
C THR A 212 -13.94 23.39 -11.67
N PHE A 213 -15.01 22.75 -12.11
CA PHE A 213 -16.35 23.11 -11.65
C PHE A 213 -16.43 22.96 -10.11
N ASP A 214 -17.27 23.77 -9.48
CA ASP A 214 -17.55 23.72 -8.04
C ASP A 214 -18.33 22.46 -7.63
N HIS A 215 -19.03 21.84 -8.59
CA HIS A 215 -19.79 20.59 -8.41
C HIS A 215 -19.42 19.56 -9.48
N ASP A 216 -19.18 18.32 -9.06
CA ASP A 216 -18.80 17.19 -9.94
C ASP A 216 -20.03 16.45 -10.50
N PHE A 217 -21.01 17.17 -11.09
CA PHE A 217 -22.15 16.51 -11.72
C PHE A 217 -21.73 15.75 -12.98
N TRP A 218 -22.09 14.50 -13.08
CA TRP A 218 -21.78 13.64 -14.23
C TRP A 218 -22.33 14.16 -15.56
N SER A 219 -23.39 14.97 -15.50
CA SER A 219 -23.99 15.65 -16.64
C SER A 219 -23.11 16.76 -17.24
N LEU A 220 -22.13 17.26 -16.50
CA LEU A 220 -21.16 18.26 -16.97
C LEU A 220 -20.01 17.64 -17.76
N GLY A 221 -19.92 16.31 -17.78
CA GLY A 221 -18.96 15.60 -18.61
C GLY A 221 -19.41 15.48 -20.06
N HIS A 222 -18.47 15.51 -20.97
CA HIS A 222 -18.71 15.36 -22.41
C HIS A 222 -18.41 13.94 -22.93
N GLY A 223 -18.03 13.01 -22.06
CA GLY A 223 -17.76 11.64 -22.44
C GLY A 223 -17.45 10.75 -21.22
N LYS A 224 -17.30 9.46 -21.50
CA LYS A 224 -16.94 8.44 -20.50
C LYS A 224 -15.78 7.61 -21.02
N VAL A 225 -14.87 7.27 -20.14
CA VAL A 225 -13.79 6.33 -20.41
C VAL A 225 -14.17 4.97 -19.81
N MET A 226 -14.34 3.98 -20.67
CA MET A 226 -14.40 2.58 -20.28
C MET A 226 -12.98 2.06 -20.27
N THR A 227 -12.59 1.44 -19.19
CA THR A 227 -11.24 0.89 -19.03
C THR A 227 -11.36 -0.60 -18.75
N HIS A 228 -10.81 -1.41 -19.63
CA HIS A 228 -10.64 -2.83 -19.41
C HIS A 228 -9.15 -3.15 -19.24
N GLY A 229 -8.81 -3.87 -18.19
CA GLY A 229 -7.44 -4.20 -17.85
C GLY A 229 -7.15 -5.68 -18.00
N ILE A 230 -5.95 -5.99 -18.43
CA ILE A 230 -5.35 -7.32 -18.41
C ILE A 230 -4.01 -7.20 -17.69
N TYR A 231 -3.82 -8.01 -16.67
CA TYR A 231 -2.57 -8.10 -15.93
C TYR A 231 -1.95 -9.48 -16.11
N ASP A 232 -0.79 -9.51 -16.73
CA ASP A 232 0.03 -10.72 -16.83
C ASP A 232 0.66 -11.01 -15.48
N CYS A 233 0.22 -12.10 -14.86
CA CYS A 233 0.64 -12.47 -13.51
C CYS A 233 2.08 -13.02 -13.44
N GLN A 234 2.63 -13.47 -14.56
CA GLN A 234 3.98 -14.04 -14.64
C GLN A 234 5.02 -12.96 -14.93
N LEU A 235 4.70 -12.04 -15.83
CA LEU A 235 5.65 -11.02 -16.30
C LEU A 235 5.52 -9.68 -15.59
N ASN A 236 4.52 -9.50 -14.72
CA ASN A 236 4.21 -8.23 -14.06
C ASN A 236 3.99 -7.10 -15.09
N ARG A 237 3.21 -7.38 -16.14
CA ARG A 237 2.86 -6.41 -17.18
C ARG A 237 1.38 -6.13 -17.19
N GLY A 238 1.04 -4.86 -17.39
CA GLY A 238 -0.34 -4.40 -17.53
C GLY A 238 -0.66 -4.04 -18.98
N TYR A 239 -1.85 -4.39 -19.41
CA TYR A 239 -2.37 -4.01 -20.72
C TYR A 239 -3.74 -3.39 -20.51
N ILE A 240 -3.92 -2.17 -20.96
CA ILE A 240 -5.14 -1.40 -20.77
C ILE A 240 -5.77 -1.11 -22.12
N THR A 241 -7.04 -1.46 -22.23
CA THR A 241 -7.88 -1.05 -23.34
C THR A 241 -8.83 0.04 -22.87
N LEU A 242 -8.77 1.18 -23.53
CA LEU A 242 -9.68 2.31 -23.35
C LEU A 242 -10.74 2.33 -24.43
N GLY A 243 -11.96 2.70 -24.07
CA GLY A 243 -13.06 2.89 -25.00
C GLY A 243 -13.97 4.03 -24.53
N ASN A 244 -14.77 4.58 -25.45
CA ASN A 244 -15.70 5.66 -25.20
C ASN A 244 -17.18 5.24 -25.23
N SER A 245 -17.46 3.94 -25.41
CA SER A 245 -18.80 3.40 -25.58
C SER A 245 -19.34 2.75 -24.30
N LYS A 246 -19.57 1.46 -24.30
CA LYS A 246 -20.20 0.70 -23.20
C LYS A 246 -19.28 -0.41 -22.74
N ASP A 247 -19.31 -0.69 -21.44
CA ASP A 247 -18.65 -1.83 -20.82
C ASP A 247 -19.52 -3.07 -21.03
N THR A 248 -19.17 -3.90 -22.00
CA THR A 248 -19.90 -5.11 -22.42
C THR A 248 -18.95 -6.31 -22.44
N SER A 249 -19.52 -7.52 -22.49
CA SER A 249 -18.74 -8.76 -22.68
C SER A 249 -17.97 -8.76 -24.00
N GLU A 250 -18.54 -8.16 -25.04
CA GLU A 250 -17.87 -7.97 -26.34
C GLU A 250 -16.64 -7.08 -26.22
N PHE A 251 -16.73 -5.94 -25.51
CA PHE A 251 -15.59 -5.06 -25.24
C PHE A 251 -14.48 -5.81 -24.45
N ALA A 252 -14.85 -6.60 -23.45
CA ALA A 252 -13.92 -7.42 -22.68
C ALA A 252 -13.21 -8.46 -23.58
N CYS A 253 -13.95 -9.17 -24.43
CA CYS A 253 -13.39 -10.15 -25.37
C CYS A 253 -12.51 -9.50 -26.44
N GLU A 254 -12.89 -8.34 -26.98
CA GLU A 254 -12.03 -7.61 -27.91
C GLU A 254 -10.75 -7.06 -27.24
N SER A 255 -10.81 -6.73 -25.96
CA SER A 255 -9.60 -6.37 -25.20
C SER A 255 -8.65 -7.57 -25.07
N LEU A 256 -9.19 -8.78 -24.81
CA LEU A 256 -8.41 -10.02 -24.78
C LEU A 256 -7.84 -10.37 -26.16
N LYS A 257 -8.63 -10.23 -27.23
CA LYS A 257 -8.17 -10.43 -28.62
C LYS A 257 -7.01 -9.50 -28.96
N ASN A 258 -7.17 -8.21 -28.64
CA ASN A 258 -6.15 -7.20 -28.89
C ASN A 258 -4.84 -7.50 -28.14
N TRP A 259 -4.95 -7.85 -26.86
CA TRP A 259 -3.81 -8.28 -26.06
C TRP A 259 -3.11 -9.50 -26.67
N TRP A 260 -3.88 -10.55 -27.03
CA TRP A 260 -3.31 -11.77 -27.57
C TRP A 260 -2.55 -11.52 -28.87
N ASN A 261 -3.18 -10.84 -29.82
CA ASN A 261 -2.60 -10.61 -31.14
C ASN A 261 -1.37 -9.69 -31.11
N ASN A 262 -1.37 -8.66 -30.27
CA ASN A 262 -0.28 -7.66 -30.25
C ASN A 262 0.83 -7.99 -29.26
N HIS A 263 0.57 -8.81 -28.25
CA HIS A 263 1.51 -9.09 -27.18
C HIS A 263 1.59 -10.56 -26.79
N GLY A 264 0.45 -11.19 -26.50
CA GLY A 264 0.39 -12.53 -25.92
C GLY A 264 1.03 -13.57 -26.82
N LYS A 265 0.64 -13.62 -28.09
CA LYS A 265 1.15 -14.59 -29.08
C LYS A 265 2.66 -14.55 -29.25
N ALA A 266 3.25 -13.34 -29.30
CA ALA A 266 4.70 -13.17 -29.40
C ALA A 266 5.43 -13.54 -28.11
N THR A 267 4.80 -13.28 -26.95
CA THR A 267 5.38 -13.55 -25.63
C THR A 267 5.31 -15.03 -25.25
N TYR A 268 4.25 -15.72 -25.68
CA TYR A 268 3.97 -17.13 -25.38
C TYR A 268 3.78 -17.94 -26.68
N PRO A 269 4.83 -18.09 -27.51
CA PRO A 269 4.68 -18.68 -28.86
C PRO A 269 4.24 -20.14 -28.84
N ASN A 270 4.49 -20.86 -27.77
CA ASN A 270 4.14 -22.28 -27.62
C ASN A 270 2.88 -22.49 -26.74
N ALA A 271 2.15 -21.44 -26.40
CA ALA A 271 0.97 -21.57 -25.58
C ALA A 271 -0.15 -22.31 -26.33
N ASN A 272 -0.79 -23.26 -25.67
CA ASN A 272 -1.95 -23.98 -26.17
C ASN A 272 -3.25 -23.61 -25.45
N SER A 273 -3.16 -22.89 -24.34
CA SER A 273 -4.30 -22.41 -23.56
C SER A 273 -3.92 -21.16 -22.76
N ILE A 274 -4.90 -20.32 -22.46
CA ILE A 274 -4.77 -19.11 -21.64
C ILE A 274 -5.58 -19.30 -20.37
N LEU A 275 -4.97 -19.17 -19.17
CA LEU A 275 -5.71 -19.09 -17.92
C LEU A 275 -6.09 -17.63 -17.64
N ALA A 276 -7.38 -17.33 -17.72
CA ALA A 276 -7.93 -16.02 -17.45
C ALA A 276 -8.70 -16.02 -16.11
N LYS A 277 -8.17 -15.30 -15.12
CA LYS A 277 -8.78 -15.14 -13.80
C LYS A 277 -9.54 -13.81 -13.76
N CYS A 278 -10.80 -13.84 -13.36
CA CYS A 278 -11.66 -12.65 -13.32
C CYS A 278 -12.70 -12.73 -12.21
N ASP A 279 -13.31 -11.60 -11.90
CA ASP A 279 -14.46 -11.57 -11.03
C ASP A 279 -15.70 -12.19 -11.71
N GLY A 280 -16.63 -12.68 -10.91
CA GLY A 280 -17.89 -13.26 -11.44
C GLY A 280 -18.99 -12.24 -11.69
N GLY A 281 -18.69 -10.94 -11.77
CA GLY A 281 -19.63 -9.83 -11.93
C GLY A 281 -19.37 -8.97 -13.16
N GLY A 282 -20.22 -7.97 -13.40
CA GLY A 282 -20.05 -7.03 -14.51
C GLY A 282 -20.11 -7.66 -15.89
N SER A 283 -19.27 -7.18 -16.81
CA SER A 283 -19.15 -7.68 -18.19
C SER A 283 -18.65 -9.13 -18.26
N ASN A 284 -17.97 -9.61 -17.22
CA ASN A 284 -17.39 -10.96 -17.12
C ASN A 284 -18.28 -11.91 -16.30
N ASN A 285 -19.59 -11.69 -16.22
CA ASN A 285 -20.47 -12.40 -15.30
C ASN A 285 -20.53 -13.91 -15.59
N ALA A 286 -20.17 -14.71 -14.59
CA ALA A 286 -20.13 -16.17 -14.65
C ALA A 286 -21.48 -16.83 -15.04
N ASN A 287 -22.60 -16.17 -14.74
CA ASN A 287 -23.95 -16.70 -15.01
C ASN A 287 -24.48 -16.29 -16.39
N HIS A 288 -23.84 -15.35 -17.09
CA HIS A 288 -24.34 -14.82 -18.35
C HIS A 288 -23.81 -15.59 -19.55
N TYR A 289 -24.71 -16.17 -20.32
CA TYR A 289 -24.36 -16.88 -21.56
C TYR A 289 -23.85 -15.93 -22.65
N ILE A 290 -24.20 -14.65 -22.63
CA ILE A 290 -23.69 -13.66 -23.58
C ILE A 290 -22.16 -13.53 -23.50
N PHE A 291 -21.60 -13.56 -22.30
CA PHE A 291 -20.15 -13.60 -22.13
C PHE A 291 -19.53 -14.87 -22.70
N LYS A 292 -20.19 -16.02 -22.50
CA LYS A 292 -19.72 -17.30 -23.06
C LYS A 292 -19.80 -17.33 -24.60
N GLU A 293 -20.83 -16.70 -25.17
CA GLU A 293 -20.95 -16.52 -26.62
C GLU A 293 -19.85 -15.64 -27.20
N ASP A 294 -19.59 -14.50 -26.59
CA ASP A 294 -18.50 -13.60 -27.01
C ASP A 294 -17.13 -14.28 -26.84
N LEU A 295 -16.95 -15.05 -25.76
CA LEU A 295 -15.73 -15.82 -25.51
C LEU A 295 -15.54 -16.93 -26.55
N GLN A 296 -16.62 -17.64 -26.96
CA GLN A 296 -16.57 -18.62 -28.01
C GLN A 296 -16.16 -18.02 -29.37
N LYS A 297 -16.71 -16.84 -29.70
CA LYS A 297 -16.30 -16.10 -30.91
C LYS A 297 -14.81 -15.75 -30.85
N LEU A 298 -14.37 -15.26 -29.69
CA LEU A 298 -12.97 -14.92 -29.48
C LEU A 298 -12.04 -16.11 -29.71
N VAL A 299 -12.29 -17.26 -29.05
CA VAL A 299 -11.39 -18.42 -29.18
C VAL A 299 -11.38 -18.99 -30.60
N ASN A 300 -12.51 -18.94 -31.33
CA ASN A 300 -12.57 -19.31 -32.73
C ASN A 300 -11.69 -18.41 -33.60
N GLU A 301 -11.66 -17.08 -33.32
CA GLU A 301 -10.85 -16.15 -34.08
C GLU A 301 -9.35 -16.24 -33.78
N ILE A 302 -8.97 -16.47 -32.51
CA ILE A 302 -7.55 -16.48 -32.10
C ILE A 302 -6.93 -17.87 -32.17
N GLY A 303 -7.73 -18.93 -32.32
CA GLY A 303 -7.28 -20.31 -32.47
C GLY A 303 -6.67 -20.95 -31.23
N ILE A 304 -6.94 -20.39 -30.03
CA ILE A 304 -6.38 -20.92 -28.78
C ILE A 304 -7.46 -21.02 -27.69
N GLU A 305 -7.40 -22.08 -26.88
CA GLU A 305 -8.30 -22.29 -25.73
C GLU A 305 -8.14 -21.18 -24.69
N ILE A 306 -9.26 -20.73 -24.13
CA ILE A 306 -9.26 -19.85 -22.94
C ILE A 306 -9.97 -20.56 -21.79
N ARG A 307 -9.26 -20.78 -20.70
CA ARG A 307 -9.79 -21.27 -19.45
C ARG A 307 -10.13 -20.13 -18.52
N ILE A 308 -11.38 -20.07 -18.10
CA ILE A 308 -11.87 -19.07 -17.14
C ILE A 308 -11.89 -19.68 -15.75
N ALA A 309 -11.36 -18.93 -14.78
CA ALA A 309 -11.49 -19.22 -13.36
C ALA A 309 -11.99 -17.97 -12.63
N HIS A 310 -13.26 -17.97 -12.25
CA HIS A 310 -13.86 -16.84 -11.54
C HIS A 310 -13.52 -16.86 -10.05
N TYR A 311 -13.22 -15.68 -9.52
CA TYR A 311 -13.14 -15.49 -8.07
C TYR A 311 -14.53 -15.64 -7.43
N PRO A 312 -14.60 -16.16 -6.20
CA PRO A 312 -15.87 -16.23 -5.47
C PRO A 312 -16.48 -14.83 -5.27
N PRO A 313 -17.80 -14.71 -5.14
CA PRO A 313 -18.46 -13.43 -4.90
C PRO A 313 -17.86 -12.68 -3.69
N TYR A 314 -17.82 -11.37 -3.78
CA TYR A 314 -17.31 -10.46 -2.74
C TYR A 314 -15.81 -10.63 -2.41
N THR A 315 -15.04 -11.21 -3.32
CA THR A 315 -13.61 -11.45 -3.14
C THR A 315 -12.72 -10.73 -4.15
N SER A 316 -13.23 -9.73 -4.87
CA SER A 316 -12.50 -8.93 -5.86
C SER A 316 -11.14 -8.42 -5.37
N LYS A 317 -11.02 -8.10 -4.09
CA LYS A 317 -9.74 -7.68 -3.49
C LYS A 317 -8.60 -8.72 -3.61
N TYR A 318 -8.92 -9.97 -3.93
CA TYR A 318 -7.92 -11.03 -4.16
C TYR A 318 -7.59 -11.21 -5.65
N ASN A 319 -8.36 -10.56 -6.55
CA ASN A 319 -8.04 -10.53 -7.97
C ASN A 319 -6.75 -9.69 -8.17
N PRO A 320 -5.65 -10.26 -8.72
CA PRO A 320 -4.36 -9.58 -8.82
C PRO A 320 -4.42 -8.21 -9.48
N ILE A 321 -5.24 -8.03 -10.50
CA ILE A 321 -5.36 -6.77 -11.22
C ILE A 321 -5.80 -5.60 -10.31
N GLU A 322 -6.66 -5.89 -9.32
CA GLU A 322 -7.22 -4.91 -8.40
C GLU A 322 -6.19 -4.29 -7.44
N HIS A 323 -5.09 -4.99 -7.18
CA HIS A 323 -4.06 -4.48 -6.26
C HIS A 323 -2.67 -4.33 -6.90
N ARG A 324 -2.42 -4.96 -8.06
CA ARG A 324 -1.13 -4.89 -8.76
C ARG A 324 -1.12 -3.96 -9.96
N LEU A 325 -2.27 -3.62 -10.55
CA LEU A 325 -2.36 -2.77 -11.74
C LEU A 325 -3.22 -1.53 -11.51
N PHE A 326 -4.49 -1.67 -11.16
CA PHE A 326 -5.45 -0.56 -11.08
C PHE A 326 -5.07 0.56 -10.09
N PRO A 327 -4.48 0.32 -8.92
CA PRO A 327 -4.03 1.39 -8.03
C PRO A 327 -2.94 2.26 -8.65
N HIS A 328 -2.05 1.67 -9.45
CA HIS A 328 -0.97 2.39 -10.13
C HIS A 328 -1.51 3.27 -11.26
N ILE A 329 -2.48 2.75 -12.03
CA ILE A 329 -3.19 3.51 -13.07
C ILE A 329 -3.97 4.68 -12.45
N THR A 330 -4.69 4.44 -11.36
CA THR A 330 -5.40 5.50 -10.62
C THR A 330 -4.44 6.58 -10.15
N ARG A 331 -3.26 6.20 -9.68
CA ARG A 331 -2.23 7.15 -9.24
C ARG A 331 -1.65 7.95 -10.41
N ALA A 332 -1.48 7.35 -11.58
CA ALA A 332 -0.97 8.05 -12.77
C ALA A 332 -1.91 9.19 -13.23
N GLY A 333 -3.23 9.03 -13.03
CA GLY A 333 -4.22 10.07 -13.33
C GLY A 333 -4.60 10.97 -12.15
N GLN A 334 -3.90 10.88 -11.02
CA GLN A 334 -4.24 11.60 -9.79
C GLN A 334 -4.04 13.12 -9.97
N GLY A 335 -5.06 13.92 -9.65
CA GLY A 335 -5.03 15.39 -9.75
C GLY A 335 -5.14 15.94 -11.18
N VAL A 336 -5.17 15.10 -12.22
CA VAL A 336 -5.25 15.53 -13.63
C VAL A 336 -6.71 15.56 -14.08
N ILE A 337 -7.13 16.66 -14.71
CA ILE A 337 -8.45 16.75 -15.36
C ILE A 337 -8.40 15.92 -16.64
N PHE A 338 -9.32 14.96 -16.80
CA PHE A 338 -9.41 14.11 -17.98
C PHE A 338 -10.22 14.81 -19.08
N THR A 339 -9.54 15.38 -20.05
CA THR A 339 -10.16 16.12 -21.16
C THR A 339 -10.35 15.26 -22.42
N SER A 340 -9.56 14.20 -22.60
CA SER A 340 -9.68 13.30 -23.76
C SER A 340 -9.19 11.89 -23.46
N LEU A 341 -9.52 10.92 -24.32
CA LEU A 341 -9.01 9.55 -24.24
C LEU A 341 -7.50 9.48 -24.44
N GLU A 342 -6.96 10.32 -25.34
CA GLU A 342 -5.55 10.40 -25.66
C GLU A 342 -4.74 10.87 -24.45
N LEU A 343 -5.26 11.85 -23.70
CA LEU A 343 -4.63 12.29 -22.46
C LEU A 343 -4.63 11.15 -21.42
N VAL A 344 -5.75 10.45 -21.27
CA VAL A 344 -5.82 9.29 -20.36
C VAL A 344 -4.85 8.21 -20.78
N LYS A 345 -4.77 7.89 -22.07
CA LYS A 345 -3.77 6.97 -22.64
C LYS A 345 -2.36 7.38 -22.26
N ALA A 346 -1.97 8.61 -22.58
CA ALA A 346 -0.63 9.12 -22.30
C ALA A 346 -0.25 9.09 -20.81
N LEU A 347 -1.22 9.31 -19.91
CA LEU A 347 -1.00 9.20 -18.46
C LEU A 347 -0.81 7.75 -18.02
N VAL A 348 -1.65 6.84 -18.52
CA VAL A 348 -1.62 5.42 -18.14
C VAL A 348 -0.36 4.73 -18.68
N GLU A 349 0.10 5.05 -19.88
CA GLU A 349 1.34 4.53 -20.49
C GLU A 349 2.59 4.86 -19.66
N LYS A 350 2.57 5.97 -18.92
CA LYS A 350 3.67 6.38 -18.02
C LYS A 350 3.71 5.57 -16.73
N THR A 351 2.75 4.67 -16.52
CA THR A 351 2.67 3.88 -15.29
C THR A 351 3.81 2.88 -15.19
N GLN A 352 4.69 3.10 -14.24
CA GLN A 352 5.82 2.24 -13.91
C GLN A 352 5.98 2.10 -12.41
N THR A 353 6.57 1.00 -11.95
CA THR A 353 6.91 0.81 -10.54
C THR A 353 8.34 0.33 -10.38
N LYS A 354 8.91 0.54 -9.18
CA LYS A 354 10.25 0.03 -8.84
C LYS A 354 10.35 -1.51 -8.90
N THR A 355 9.21 -2.19 -8.86
CA THR A 355 9.11 -3.65 -8.96
C THR A 355 8.96 -4.16 -10.39
N GLY A 356 9.13 -3.29 -11.40
CA GLY A 356 9.16 -3.68 -12.81
C GLY A 356 7.81 -3.71 -13.52
N LEU A 357 6.70 -3.23 -12.90
CA LEU A 357 5.45 -3.08 -13.63
C LEU A 357 5.63 -2.10 -14.79
N SER A 358 5.20 -2.48 -15.98
CA SER A 358 5.06 -1.63 -17.17
C SER A 358 3.65 -1.81 -17.75
N VAL A 359 3.15 -0.77 -18.42
CA VAL A 359 1.79 -0.75 -18.95
C VAL A 359 1.77 -0.34 -20.41
N ALA A 360 1.13 -1.14 -21.25
CA ALA A 360 0.79 -0.80 -22.64
C ALA A 360 -0.70 -0.41 -22.70
N VAL A 361 -1.02 0.57 -23.54
CA VAL A 361 -2.40 1.07 -23.66
C VAL A 361 -2.86 1.08 -25.11
N ASN A 362 -4.06 0.57 -25.33
CA ASN A 362 -4.74 0.63 -26.63
C ASN A 362 -6.08 1.36 -26.51
N ILE A 363 -6.56 1.96 -27.58
CA ILE A 363 -7.88 2.58 -27.69
C ILE A 363 -8.70 1.80 -28.72
N LEU A 364 -9.92 1.40 -28.32
CA LEU A 364 -10.91 0.81 -29.22
C LEU A 364 -12.03 1.82 -29.46
N ASN A 365 -12.18 2.25 -30.71
CA ASN A 365 -13.18 3.24 -31.11
C ASN A 365 -14.52 2.63 -31.57
N LYS A 366 -14.74 1.33 -31.27
CA LYS A 366 -15.97 0.63 -31.61
C LYS A 366 -17.10 0.99 -30.67
N VAL A 367 -18.30 1.11 -31.23
CA VAL A 367 -19.53 1.30 -30.46
C VAL A 367 -20.14 -0.06 -30.10
N TYR A 368 -20.25 -0.32 -28.80
CA TYR A 368 -20.80 -1.55 -28.25
C TYR A 368 -22.26 -1.39 -27.84
N GLN A 369 -23.08 -2.41 -28.12
CA GLN A 369 -24.49 -2.42 -27.79
C GLN A 369 -24.76 -3.17 -26.48
N THR A 370 -25.61 -2.60 -25.62
CA THR A 370 -26.12 -3.26 -24.42
C THR A 370 -27.44 -3.97 -24.73
N GLY A 371 -27.84 -4.91 -23.87
CA GLY A 371 -29.12 -5.63 -24.02
C GLY A 371 -29.13 -6.69 -25.13
N ARG A 372 -27.96 -7.06 -25.66
CA ARG A 372 -27.86 -8.19 -26.62
C ARG A 372 -28.40 -9.47 -26.01
N LYS A 373 -29.12 -10.24 -26.80
CA LYS A 373 -29.58 -11.58 -26.43
C LYS A 373 -28.67 -12.62 -27.03
N VAL A 374 -28.48 -13.72 -26.32
CA VAL A 374 -27.75 -14.91 -26.80
C VAL A 374 -28.51 -15.54 -27.96
N ALA A 375 -27.81 -16.04 -28.97
CA ALA A 375 -28.42 -16.77 -30.10
C ALA A 375 -29.22 -17.98 -29.57
N ASN A 376 -30.40 -18.21 -30.14
CA ASN A 376 -31.36 -19.22 -29.64
C ASN A 376 -30.77 -20.63 -29.55
N ASN A 377 -29.89 -21.00 -30.47
CA ASN A 377 -29.23 -22.31 -30.52
C ASN A 377 -27.87 -22.37 -29.84
N PHE A 378 -27.31 -21.24 -29.33
CA PHE A 378 -25.95 -21.16 -28.81
C PHE A 378 -25.69 -22.21 -27.73
N LYS A 379 -26.63 -22.44 -26.81
CA LYS A 379 -26.47 -23.43 -25.73
C LYS A 379 -26.26 -24.85 -26.23
N ASN A 380 -26.77 -25.16 -27.41
CA ASN A 380 -26.67 -26.48 -28.01
C ASN A 380 -25.43 -26.65 -28.91
N THR A 381 -24.83 -25.53 -29.35
CA THR A 381 -23.72 -25.53 -30.31
C THR A 381 -22.40 -25.04 -29.69
N MET A 382 -22.43 -24.48 -28.47
CA MET A 382 -21.24 -23.97 -27.82
C MET A 382 -20.22 -25.06 -27.49
N GLN A 383 -18.94 -24.73 -27.64
CA GLN A 383 -17.80 -25.53 -27.18
C GLN A 383 -17.26 -25.00 -25.85
N ILE A 384 -18.19 -24.73 -24.93
CA ILE A 384 -17.87 -24.37 -23.55
C ILE A 384 -17.87 -25.65 -22.71
N VAL A 385 -16.70 -26.06 -22.27
CA VAL A 385 -16.50 -27.23 -21.43
C VAL A 385 -16.45 -26.81 -19.98
N PHE A 386 -17.49 -27.15 -19.23
CA PHE A 386 -17.54 -26.86 -17.79
C PHE A 386 -16.67 -27.89 -17.05
N ASP A 387 -15.88 -27.40 -16.07
CA ASP A 387 -15.09 -28.29 -15.22
C ASP A 387 -16.04 -29.13 -14.33
N GLU A 388 -15.67 -30.34 -14.01
CA GLU A 388 -16.41 -31.17 -13.04
C GLU A 388 -16.39 -30.52 -11.63
N TYR A 389 -15.27 -29.88 -11.31
CA TYR A 389 -15.09 -29.19 -10.03
C TYR A 389 -15.52 -27.74 -10.10
N LEU A 390 -16.59 -27.38 -9.39
CA LEU A 390 -17.15 -26.04 -9.34
C LEU A 390 -17.45 -25.42 -10.72
N PRO A 391 -18.27 -26.08 -11.56
CA PRO A 391 -18.49 -25.73 -12.97
C PRO A 391 -19.04 -24.31 -13.17
N LYS A 392 -19.74 -23.79 -12.18
CA LYS A 392 -20.25 -22.40 -12.22
C LYS A 392 -19.14 -21.36 -12.35
N TRP A 393 -17.97 -21.65 -11.81
CA TRP A 393 -16.84 -20.71 -11.76
C TRP A 393 -15.68 -21.11 -12.65
N ASN A 394 -15.67 -22.35 -13.14
CA ASN A 394 -14.56 -22.88 -13.90
C ASN A 394 -15.05 -23.53 -15.19
N TYR A 395 -14.57 -23.05 -16.32
CA TYR A 395 -14.91 -23.60 -17.64
C TYR A 395 -13.86 -23.19 -18.67
N ARG A 396 -13.85 -23.88 -19.80
CA ARG A 396 -12.98 -23.64 -20.93
C ARG A 396 -13.83 -23.34 -22.18
N ALA A 397 -13.42 -22.29 -22.90
CA ALA A 397 -13.90 -22.08 -24.25
C ALA A 397 -12.88 -22.69 -25.23
N VAL A 398 -13.30 -23.63 -26.02
CA VAL A 398 -12.45 -24.36 -26.95
C VAL A 398 -12.76 -23.88 -28.37
N PRO A 399 -11.75 -23.61 -29.21
CA PRO A 399 -11.98 -23.30 -30.62
C PRO A 399 -12.77 -24.39 -31.31
N GLN A 400 -13.74 -24.02 -32.13
CA GLN A 400 -14.45 -24.95 -32.97
C GLN A 400 -13.53 -25.39 -34.13
N PRO A 401 -13.47 -26.66 -34.49
CA PRO A 401 -12.78 -27.07 -35.73
C PRO A 401 -13.47 -26.41 -36.92
N GLU A 402 -12.67 -25.96 -37.88
CA GLU A 402 -13.16 -25.44 -39.16
C GLU A 402 -13.98 -26.46 -39.95
#